data_d04f4d7eb9e5c0a513cc1cb9c45dfdbc
#
_entry.id   d04f4d7eb9e5c0a513cc1cb9c45dfdbc
#
_cell.length_a   1.000
_cell.length_b   1.000
_cell.length_c   1.000
_cell.angle_alpha   90.00
_cell.angle_beta   90.00
_cell.angle_gamma   90.00
#
_symmetry.space_group_name_H-M   'P 1'
#
loop_
_entity.id
_entity.type
_entity.pdbx_description
1 polymer ?
#
loop_
_entity_poly.entity_id
_entity_poly.type
_entity_poly.pdbx_seq_one_letter_code
_entity_poly.pdbx_strand_id
1 'polypeptide(L)'
;MRNENLSRYYIQCSLSDKPEDWTDEAFWQELKRRIPADQAEVLVTGPSIEKSIAPLRSFVTEPMRWGRLFLCGDAAHIVPPTGAKGLNTAASDVHYLYNGLRDFYENDS
;
A
#
# COMPACT_ATOMS: atom_id res chain seq x y z
N MET A 1 4.35 14.49 0.26
CA MET A 1 3.52 15.63 -0.20
C MET A 1 2.58 15.14 -1.28
N ARG A 2 1.29 15.45 -1.16
CA ARG A 2 0.31 15.01 -2.15
C ARG A 2 0.13 16.03 -3.28
N ASN A 3 0.18 17.30 -2.92
CA ASN A 3 0.25 18.43 -3.85
C ASN A 3 0.77 19.66 -3.07
N GLU A 4 0.72 20.84 -3.67
CA GLU A 4 1.23 22.06 -3.05
C GLU A 4 0.51 22.43 -1.75
N ASN A 5 -0.74 21.98 -1.60
CA ASN A 5 -1.60 22.37 -0.47
C ASN A 5 -1.89 21.24 0.50
N LEU A 6 -1.57 19.98 0.13
CA LEU A 6 -1.90 18.80 0.92
C LEU A 6 -0.67 17.92 1.15
N SER A 7 -0.50 17.53 2.39
CA SER A 7 0.51 16.54 2.78
C SER A 7 -0.17 15.36 3.47
N ARG A 8 0.40 14.19 3.28
CA ARG A 8 -0.07 12.98 3.93
C ARG A 8 1.08 12.38 4.72
N TYR A 9 0.81 12.08 5.98
CA TYR A 9 1.79 11.50 6.89
C TYR A 9 1.34 10.10 7.30
N TYR A 10 2.28 9.19 7.38
CA TYR A 10 2.05 7.80 7.78
C TYR A 10 2.97 7.44 8.92
N ILE A 11 2.41 6.84 9.95
CA ILE A 11 3.20 6.20 11.00
C ILE A 11 2.70 4.77 11.19
N GLN A 12 3.61 3.90 11.56
CA GLN A 12 3.26 2.52 11.88
C GLN A 12 2.70 2.45 13.29
N CYS A 13 1.61 1.74 13.46
CA CYS A 13 0.98 1.54 14.77
C CYS A 13 0.55 0.08 14.91
N SER A 14 0.08 -0.29 16.11
CA SER A 14 -0.44 -1.63 16.36
C SER A 14 -1.72 -1.88 15.58
N LEU A 15 -1.95 -3.13 15.18
CA LEU A 15 -3.20 -3.56 14.56
C LEU A 15 -4.41 -3.41 15.49
N SER A 16 -4.17 -3.36 16.80
CA SER A 16 -5.23 -3.15 17.80
C SER A 16 -5.60 -1.70 18.01
N ASP A 17 -4.81 -0.76 17.48
CA ASP A 17 -5.08 0.66 17.62
C ASP A 17 -6.28 1.08 16.75
N LYS A 18 -7.01 2.08 17.22
CA LYS A 18 -8.14 2.68 16.52
C LYS A 18 -7.85 4.14 16.20
N PRO A 19 -8.47 4.71 15.14
CA PRO A 19 -8.27 6.14 14.83
C PRO A 19 -8.59 7.07 16.01
N GLU A 20 -9.55 6.69 16.84
CA GLU A 20 -9.96 7.47 18.03
C GLU A 20 -8.85 7.55 19.08
N ASP A 21 -7.98 6.54 19.14
CA ASP A 21 -6.85 6.49 20.08
C ASP A 21 -5.73 7.45 19.67
N TRP A 22 -5.74 7.90 18.42
CA TRP A 22 -4.74 8.79 17.85
C TRP A 22 -5.28 10.19 17.67
N THR A 23 -5.14 11.03 18.71
CA THR A 23 -5.40 12.46 18.58
C THR A 23 -4.33 13.10 17.69
N ASP A 24 -4.61 14.29 17.16
CA ASP A 24 -3.62 15.01 16.36
C ASP A 24 -2.34 15.25 17.15
N GLU A 25 -2.48 15.64 18.43
CA GLU A 25 -1.33 15.84 19.31
C GLU A 25 -0.52 14.56 19.47
N ALA A 26 -1.18 13.43 19.76
CA ALA A 26 -0.51 12.13 19.91
C ALA A 26 0.22 11.72 18.63
N PHE A 27 -0.41 11.96 17.48
CA PHE A 27 0.20 11.66 16.17
C PHE A 27 1.48 12.48 15.96
N TRP A 28 1.42 13.79 16.18
CA TRP A 28 2.57 14.67 16.00
C TRP A 28 3.71 14.36 16.97
N GLN A 29 3.38 14.05 18.23
CA GLN A 29 4.39 13.67 19.22
C GLN A 29 5.11 12.39 18.80
N GLU A 30 4.38 11.39 18.37
CA GLU A 30 4.97 10.12 17.94
C GLU A 30 5.79 10.29 16.66
N LEU A 31 5.31 11.06 15.70
CA LEU A 31 6.06 11.35 14.49
C LEU A 31 7.39 12.06 14.81
N LYS A 32 7.35 13.06 15.67
CA LYS A 32 8.55 13.79 16.11
C LYS A 32 9.55 12.87 16.80
N ARG A 33 9.07 11.91 17.56
CA ARG A 33 9.93 10.92 18.23
C ARG A 33 10.67 10.03 17.24
N ARG A 34 10.08 9.76 16.09
CA ARG A 34 10.62 8.80 15.08
C ARG A 34 11.51 9.46 14.03
N ILE A 35 11.63 10.78 14.00
CA ILE A 35 12.48 11.49 13.06
C ILE A 35 13.63 12.18 13.81
N PRO A 36 14.71 12.59 13.11
CA PRO A 36 15.81 13.30 13.74
C PRO A 36 15.34 14.58 14.43
N ALA A 37 15.96 14.92 15.56
CA ALA A 37 15.53 16.05 16.40
C ALA A 37 15.56 17.39 15.68
N ASP A 38 16.56 17.62 14.82
CA ASP A 38 16.66 18.84 14.03
C ASP A 38 15.50 18.98 13.04
N GLN A 39 15.06 17.88 12.45
CA GLN A 39 13.91 17.88 11.55
C GLN A 39 12.58 18.01 12.33
N ALA A 40 12.50 17.42 13.51
CA ALA A 40 11.32 17.55 14.37
C ALA A 40 11.05 19.00 14.79
N GLU A 41 12.10 19.79 15.02
CA GLU A 41 11.98 21.19 15.40
C GLU A 41 11.36 22.06 14.31
N VAL A 42 11.58 21.73 13.04
CA VAL A 42 11.08 22.51 11.91
C VAL A 42 9.80 21.94 11.31
N LEU A 43 9.30 20.83 11.85
CA LEU A 43 8.08 20.20 11.35
C LEU A 43 6.87 21.10 11.62
N VAL A 44 6.14 21.44 10.56
CA VAL A 44 4.90 22.20 10.67
C VAL A 44 3.77 21.24 11.04
N THR A 45 3.12 21.49 12.16
CA THR A 45 2.01 20.67 12.65
C THR A 45 0.71 21.45 12.58
N GLY A 46 -0.41 20.73 12.61
CA GLY A 46 -1.72 21.35 12.57
C GLY A 46 -2.82 20.31 12.72
N PRO A 47 -4.09 20.75 12.66
CA PRO A 47 -5.21 19.81 12.71
C PRO A 47 -5.23 18.93 11.46
N SER A 48 -5.58 17.66 11.64
CA SER A 48 -5.76 16.74 10.51
C SER A 48 -7.09 17.01 9.81
N ILE A 49 -7.09 16.90 8.49
CA ILE A 49 -8.31 16.95 7.68
C ILE A 49 -9.01 15.60 7.76
N GLU A 50 -8.22 14.54 7.64
CA GLU A 50 -8.68 13.16 7.69
C GLU A 50 -7.63 12.29 8.38
N LYS A 51 -8.09 11.35 9.17
CA LYS A 51 -7.21 10.41 9.86
C LYS A 51 -7.87 9.04 9.90
N SER A 52 -7.14 8.03 9.43
CA SER A 52 -7.63 6.66 9.40
C SER A 52 -6.48 5.68 9.62
N ILE A 53 -6.83 4.43 9.91
CA ILE A 53 -5.86 3.34 10.04
C ILE A 53 -6.15 2.34 8.93
N ALA A 54 -5.11 1.99 8.17
CA ALA A 54 -5.19 0.99 7.12
C ALA A 54 -4.41 -0.25 7.56
N PRO A 55 -5.07 -1.39 7.77
CA PRO A 55 -4.35 -2.63 8.03
C PRO A 55 -3.64 -3.09 6.76
N LEU A 56 -2.32 -3.22 6.84
CA LEU A 56 -1.50 -3.66 5.71
C LEU A 56 -1.26 -5.16 5.83
N ARG A 57 -1.39 -5.86 4.70
CA ARG A 57 -1.23 -7.31 4.63
C ARG A 57 -0.30 -7.68 3.50
N SER A 58 0.31 -8.85 3.64
CA SER A 58 0.99 -9.53 2.54
C SER A 58 0.31 -10.87 2.33
N PHE A 59 -0.02 -11.18 1.10
CA PHE A 59 -0.69 -12.42 0.75
C PHE A 59 -0.43 -12.78 -0.70
N VAL A 60 -0.22 -14.05 -0.97
CA VAL A 60 -0.10 -14.60 -2.33
C VAL A 60 -1.00 -15.81 -2.44
N THR A 61 -1.85 -15.83 -3.45
CA THR A 61 -2.67 -16.99 -3.78
C THR A 61 -1.87 -17.95 -4.63
N GLU A 62 -1.79 -19.20 -4.21
CA GLU A 62 -1.10 -20.25 -4.96
C GLU A 62 -1.99 -21.50 -5.06
N PRO A 63 -2.21 -22.00 -6.29
CA PRO A 63 -1.83 -21.40 -7.58
C PRO A 63 -2.68 -20.17 -7.93
N MET A 64 -2.19 -19.32 -8.82
CA MET A 64 -2.91 -18.12 -9.27
C MET A 64 -3.97 -18.46 -10.33
N ARG A 65 -4.49 -19.67 -10.30
CA ARG A 65 -5.54 -20.11 -11.23
C ARG A 65 -6.37 -21.25 -10.65
N TRP A 66 -7.58 -21.35 -11.15
CA TRP A 66 -8.48 -22.48 -10.91
C TRP A 66 -9.15 -22.86 -12.21
N GLY A 67 -8.78 -24.03 -12.79
CA GLY A 67 -9.29 -24.42 -14.09
C GLY A 67 -8.91 -23.41 -15.17
N ARG A 68 -9.93 -22.74 -15.71
CA ARG A 68 -9.76 -21.67 -16.71
C ARG A 68 -9.85 -20.26 -16.14
N LEU A 69 -9.99 -20.15 -14.83
CA LEU A 69 -9.99 -18.85 -14.13
C LEU A 69 -8.55 -18.50 -13.75
N PHE A 70 -8.10 -17.32 -14.12
CA PHE A 70 -6.79 -16.79 -13.78
C PHE A 70 -6.93 -15.56 -12.91
N LEU A 71 -6.03 -15.42 -11.93
CA LEU A 71 -5.99 -14.28 -11.04
C LEU A 71 -4.79 -13.40 -11.38
N CYS A 72 -4.97 -12.09 -11.28
CA CYS A 72 -3.89 -11.12 -11.44
C CYS A 72 -4.12 -9.93 -10.52
N GLY A 73 -3.05 -9.15 -10.26
CA GLY A 73 -3.12 -8.00 -9.39
C GLY A 73 -3.43 -8.36 -7.95
N ASP A 74 -4.18 -7.52 -7.27
CA ASP A 74 -4.52 -7.71 -5.86
C ASP A 74 -5.34 -8.99 -5.59
N ALA A 75 -6.03 -9.50 -6.58
CA ALA A 75 -6.73 -10.78 -6.46
C ALA A 75 -5.78 -11.96 -6.28
N ALA A 76 -4.58 -11.86 -6.85
CA ALA A 76 -3.55 -12.89 -6.78
C ALA A 76 -2.58 -12.67 -5.61
N HIS A 77 -2.26 -11.43 -5.33
CA HIS A 77 -1.27 -11.09 -4.31
C HIS A 77 -1.53 -9.69 -3.74
N ILE A 78 -1.29 -9.55 -2.46
CA ILE A 78 -1.39 -8.27 -1.76
C ILE A 78 -0.03 -7.97 -1.15
N VAL A 79 0.49 -6.76 -1.43
CA VAL A 79 1.76 -6.31 -0.87
C VAL A 79 1.57 -4.95 -0.19
N PRO A 80 2.29 -4.67 0.91
CA PRO A 80 2.26 -3.34 1.51
C PRO A 80 2.78 -2.28 0.54
N PRO A 81 2.29 -1.03 0.63
CA PRO A 81 2.67 0.03 -0.31
C PRO A 81 4.09 0.56 -0.13
N THR A 82 4.81 0.12 0.88
CA THR A 82 6.14 0.63 1.24
C THR A 82 7.16 0.51 0.12
N GLY A 83 7.03 -0.51 -0.74
CA GLY A 83 7.91 -0.70 -1.91
C GLY A 83 7.36 -0.11 -3.20
N ALA A 84 6.14 0.43 -3.18
CA ALA A 84 5.44 0.97 -4.35
C ALA A 84 5.40 -0.01 -5.54
N LYS A 85 5.25 -1.31 -5.26
CA LYS A 85 5.35 -2.38 -6.26
C LYS A 85 4.03 -2.97 -6.70
N GLY A 86 2.91 -2.57 -6.08
CA GLY A 86 1.60 -3.17 -6.35
C GLY A 86 1.19 -3.03 -7.82
N LEU A 87 1.25 -1.82 -8.36
CA LEU A 87 0.89 -1.56 -9.76
C LEU A 87 1.83 -2.27 -10.72
N ASN A 88 3.13 -2.21 -10.48
CA ASN A 88 4.12 -2.84 -11.34
C ASN A 88 3.96 -4.36 -11.37
N THR A 89 3.68 -4.98 -10.23
CA THR A 89 3.44 -6.41 -10.13
C THR A 89 2.16 -6.80 -10.86
N ALA A 90 1.09 -6.02 -10.69
CA ALA A 90 -0.17 -6.25 -11.40
C ALA A 90 0.01 -6.12 -12.92
N ALA A 91 0.75 -5.12 -13.39
CA ALA A 91 1.05 -4.94 -14.81
C ALA A 91 1.88 -6.11 -15.36
N SER A 92 2.82 -6.62 -14.57
CA SER A 92 3.60 -7.80 -14.93
C SER A 92 2.71 -9.02 -15.09
N ASP A 93 1.76 -9.25 -14.18
CA ASP A 93 0.80 -10.36 -14.27
C ASP A 93 0.02 -10.30 -15.58
N VAL A 94 -0.49 -9.13 -15.94
CA VAL A 94 -1.25 -8.93 -17.18
C VAL A 94 -0.38 -9.21 -18.39
N HIS A 95 0.87 -8.79 -18.39
CA HIS A 95 1.80 -9.02 -19.48
C HIS A 95 2.02 -10.53 -19.73
N TYR A 96 2.35 -11.27 -18.68
CA TYR A 96 2.61 -12.70 -18.80
C TYR A 96 1.33 -13.49 -19.12
N LEU A 97 0.22 -13.15 -18.51
CA LEU A 97 -1.06 -13.79 -18.78
C LEU A 97 -1.49 -13.55 -20.24
N TYR A 98 -1.36 -12.32 -20.73
CA TYR A 98 -1.67 -12.00 -22.12
C TYR A 98 -0.85 -12.85 -23.10
N ASN A 99 0.46 -12.93 -22.87
CA ASN A 99 1.34 -13.72 -23.74
C ASN A 99 0.96 -15.19 -23.72
N GLY A 100 0.68 -15.75 -22.54
CA GLY A 100 0.25 -17.14 -22.42
C GLY A 100 -1.06 -17.43 -23.13
N LEU A 101 -2.06 -16.55 -22.97
CA LEU A 101 -3.35 -16.69 -23.63
C LEU A 101 -3.23 -16.54 -25.15
N ARG A 102 -2.43 -15.57 -25.61
CA ARG A 102 -2.17 -15.38 -27.03
C ARG A 102 -1.56 -16.65 -27.62
N ASP A 103 -0.53 -17.19 -27.00
CA ASP A 103 0.13 -18.38 -27.48
C ASP A 103 -0.82 -19.60 -27.53
N PHE A 104 -1.67 -19.72 -26.50
CA PHE A 104 -2.67 -20.78 -26.45
C PHE A 104 -3.67 -20.68 -27.62
N TYR A 105 -4.20 -19.49 -27.90
CA TYR A 105 -5.22 -19.31 -28.93
C TYR A 105 -4.65 -19.25 -30.34
N GLU A 106 -3.43 -18.77 -30.52
CA GLU A 106 -2.81 -18.67 -31.84
C GLU A 106 -2.07 -19.96 -32.25
N ASN A 107 -1.48 -20.67 -31.28
CA ASN A 107 -0.57 -21.80 -31.54
C ASN A 107 -1.03 -23.11 -30.89
N ASP A 108 -2.20 -23.19 -30.30
CA ASP A 108 -2.74 -24.36 -29.61
C ASP A 108 -1.82 -24.91 -28.50
N SER A 109 -1.02 -24.06 -27.88
CA SER A 109 -0.03 -24.52 -26.89
C SER A 109 -0.46 -24.25 -25.45
#